data_5b725cec7aaeb206c1b87ae361cf80d7
#
_entry.id   5b725cec7aaeb206c1b87ae361cf80d7
#
_cell.length_a   1.000
_cell.length_b   1.000
_cell.length_c   1.000
_cell.angle_alpha   90.00
_cell.angle_beta   90.00
_cell.angle_gamma   90.00
#
_symmetry.space_group_name_H-M   'P 1'
#
loop_
_entity.id
_entity.type
_entity.pdbx_description
1 polymer ?
#
loop_
_entity_poly.entity_id
_entity_poly.type
_entity_poly.pdbx_seq_one_letter_code
_entity_poly.pdbx_strand_id
1 'polypeptide(L)'
;EAAIQKIEAAGIGKRKVNYKMRDAGFSRQRYWGEPFPIIWKDGVPVALAEKDLPLLLPHMDEVKPGKGGEGPLLNLTEWVNTPEGQRETSTMPGYAGSSWYFLRYMDPKNENEFCSRSASDYWGQVDLYIGGTEHAVGHLLYSRMWTKVLYDLGLIGYDEPFKRLLNQGMIQGSSRFVYRVHGTSQFVSAGLKDQYTVDQIHAEVNMVDGYELDTEAFKKWRNEFASSYFIHKDKEKFICEREVEKMSKSKYNVVNPDDIAEEYGADCLRLYEMFLGPLEQSKPWNTQGLSGVYGFLKKFYNLYFDGDNFSVSEEEPTKAELKV
;
A
#
# COMPACT_ATOMS: atom_id res chain seq x y z
N GLU A 1 -25.37 -26.69 -11.45
CA GLU A 1 -26.71 -26.12 -11.19
C GLU A 1 -27.81 -27.04 -11.74
N ALA A 2 -27.86 -27.34 -13.05
CA ALA A 2 -28.88 -28.21 -13.65
C ALA A 2 -28.96 -29.61 -13.04
N ALA A 3 -27.85 -30.20 -12.62
CA ALA A 3 -27.85 -31.49 -11.91
C ALA A 3 -28.50 -31.39 -10.54
N ILE A 4 -28.22 -30.32 -9.81
CA ILE A 4 -28.81 -30.08 -8.49
C ILE A 4 -30.34 -29.93 -8.62
N GLN A 5 -30.80 -29.16 -9.59
CA GLN A 5 -32.24 -28.98 -9.86
C GLN A 5 -32.96 -30.30 -10.18
N LYS A 6 -32.34 -31.19 -10.97
CA LYS A 6 -32.86 -32.52 -11.25
C LYS A 6 -32.96 -33.42 -10.02
N ILE A 7 -31.93 -33.36 -9.15
CA ILE A 7 -31.90 -34.12 -7.89
C ILE A 7 -32.98 -33.63 -6.93
N GLU A 8 -33.18 -32.33 -6.83
CA GLU A 8 -34.25 -31.74 -6.01
C GLU A 8 -35.65 -32.06 -6.56
N ALA A 9 -35.81 -31.92 -7.88
CA ALA A 9 -37.11 -32.28 -8.52
C ALA A 9 -37.45 -33.77 -8.38
N ALA A 10 -36.45 -34.64 -8.34
CA ALA A 10 -36.65 -36.09 -8.10
C ALA A 10 -36.84 -36.46 -6.61
N GLY A 11 -36.72 -35.50 -5.69
CA GLY A 11 -36.87 -35.72 -4.24
C GLY A 11 -35.78 -36.59 -3.60
N ILE A 12 -34.65 -36.82 -4.31
CA ILE A 12 -33.55 -37.70 -3.84
C ILE A 12 -32.38 -36.92 -3.19
N GLY A 13 -32.49 -35.58 -3.11
CA GLY A 13 -31.52 -34.73 -2.43
C GLY A 13 -31.96 -33.26 -2.45
N LYS A 14 -31.19 -32.43 -1.76
CA LYS A 14 -31.40 -30.98 -1.72
C LYS A 14 -30.10 -30.22 -1.82
N ARG A 15 -30.12 -29.02 -2.38
CA ARG A 15 -29.00 -28.09 -2.39
C ARG A 15 -28.54 -27.79 -0.98
N LYS A 16 -27.25 -27.85 -0.75
CA LYS A 16 -26.63 -27.39 0.49
C LYS A 16 -25.50 -26.43 0.14
N VAL A 17 -25.53 -25.27 0.75
CA VAL A 17 -24.44 -24.31 0.68
C VAL A 17 -23.59 -24.49 1.93
N ASN A 18 -22.30 -24.78 1.74
CA ASN A 18 -21.34 -24.84 2.83
C ASN A 18 -20.47 -23.59 2.75
N TYR A 19 -20.42 -22.85 3.85
CA TYR A 19 -19.50 -21.71 3.99
C TYR A 19 -18.23 -22.21 4.65
N LYS A 20 -17.08 -21.89 4.06
CA LYS A 20 -15.76 -22.16 4.62
C LYS A 20 -15.02 -20.85 4.76
N MET A 21 -15.24 -20.19 5.89
CA MET A 21 -14.56 -18.96 6.27
C MET A 21 -13.72 -19.23 7.51
N ARG A 22 -12.61 -18.49 7.62
CA ARG A 22 -11.86 -18.41 8.88
C ARG A 22 -12.44 -17.27 9.70
N ASP A 23 -12.47 -17.44 11.01
CA ASP A 23 -12.87 -16.36 11.90
C ASP A 23 -11.89 -15.19 11.77
N ALA A 24 -12.43 -13.96 11.70
CA ALA A 24 -11.66 -12.75 11.69
C ALA A 24 -11.55 -12.20 13.11
N GLY A 25 -10.34 -12.19 13.66
CA GLY A 25 -10.10 -11.55 14.95
C GLY A 25 -10.15 -10.03 14.82
N PHE A 26 -11.09 -9.40 15.56
CA PHE A 26 -11.21 -7.94 15.62
C PHE A 26 -10.44 -7.35 16.80
N SER A 27 -9.48 -8.05 17.36
CA SER A 27 -8.62 -7.61 18.47
C SER A 27 -7.14 -7.82 18.16
N ARG A 28 -6.28 -7.02 18.78
CA ARG A 28 -4.83 -7.10 18.67
C ARG A 28 -4.18 -6.92 20.04
N GLN A 29 -3.14 -7.67 20.28
CA GLN A 29 -2.27 -7.56 21.45
C GLN A 29 -1.23 -6.47 21.22
N ARG A 30 -1.71 -5.22 21.03
CA ARG A 30 -0.90 -4.03 20.78
C ARG A 30 -1.27 -2.93 21.75
N TYR A 31 -0.32 -2.03 22.03
CA TYR A 31 -0.59 -0.81 22.77
C TYR A 31 -1.31 0.23 21.88
N TRP A 32 -0.74 0.53 20.72
CA TRP A 32 -1.33 1.49 19.79
C TRP A 32 -2.53 0.89 19.06
N GLY A 33 -3.69 1.45 19.32
CA GLY A 33 -4.99 1.08 18.75
C GLY A 33 -6.11 1.64 19.62
N GLU A 34 -7.33 1.63 19.11
CA GLU A 34 -8.50 2.02 19.89
C GLU A 34 -8.78 0.96 20.97
N PRO A 35 -8.83 1.34 22.27
CA PRO A 35 -9.18 0.41 23.33
C PRO A 35 -10.65 0.02 23.23
N PHE A 36 -10.98 -1.23 23.57
CA PHE A 36 -12.38 -1.67 23.60
C PHE A 36 -13.10 -1.10 24.83
N PRO A 37 -14.25 -0.46 24.63
CA PRO A 37 -15.07 0.04 25.74
C PRO A 37 -15.84 -1.12 26.41
N ILE A 38 -15.13 -2.11 26.91
CA ILE A 38 -15.65 -3.35 27.50
C ILE A 38 -15.01 -3.60 28.86
N ILE A 39 -15.84 -4.03 29.82
CA ILE A 39 -15.46 -4.57 31.12
C ILE A 39 -15.90 -6.03 31.22
N TRP A 40 -15.02 -6.88 31.69
CA TRP A 40 -15.30 -8.27 32.01
C TRP A 40 -15.80 -8.39 33.44
N LYS A 41 -17.05 -8.82 33.60
CA LYS A 41 -17.69 -9.10 34.90
C LYS A 41 -17.97 -10.61 34.97
N ASP A 42 -17.30 -11.29 35.89
CA ASP A 42 -17.45 -12.76 36.05
C ASP A 42 -17.29 -13.54 34.74
N GLY A 43 -16.36 -13.10 33.85
CA GLY A 43 -16.12 -13.69 32.55
C GLY A 43 -17.12 -13.32 31.46
N VAL A 44 -18.04 -12.41 31.74
CA VAL A 44 -19.03 -11.90 30.74
C VAL A 44 -18.62 -10.49 30.31
N PRO A 45 -18.50 -10.23 28.98
CA PRO A 45 -18.21 -8.90 28.49
C PRO A 45 -19.42 -7.96 28.60
N VAL A 46 -19.22 -6.78 29.17
CA VAL A 46 -20.22 -5.75 29.36
C VAL A 46 -19.70 -4.43 28.79
N ALA A 47 -20.51 -3.74 27.99
CA ALA A 47 -20.14 -2.45 27.44
C ALA A 47 -20.04 -1.39 28.58
N LEU A 48 -19.09 -0.46 28.42
CA LEU A 48 -19.01 0.74 29.28
C LEU A 48 -20.28 1.61 29.11
N ALA A 49 -20.66 2.32 30.15
CA ALA A 49 -21.73 3.30 30.07
C ALA A 49 -21.26 4.50 29.20
N GLU A 50 -22.19 5.16 28.50
CA GLU A 50 -21.90 6.32 27.64
C GLU A 50 -21.19 7.46 28.37
N LYS A 51 -21.52 7.69 29.67
CA LYS A 51 -20.84 8.70 30.52
C LYS A 51 -19.34 8.43 30.72
N ASP A 52 -18.89 7.20 30.53
CA ASP A 52 -17.49 6.78 30.71
C ASP A 52 -16.72 6.77 29.37
N LEU A 53 -17.33 7.28 28.31
CA LEU A 53 -16.71 7.46 26.99
C LEU A 53 -16.29 8.93 26.77
N PRO A 54 -15.27 9.18 25.98
CA PRO A 54 -14.40 8.22 25.28
C PRO A 54 -13.44 7.50 26.25
N LEU A 55 -13.26 6.19 26.04
CA LEU A 55 -12.19 5.44 26.71
C LEU A 55 -10.85 5.77 26.06
N LEU A 56 -10.02 6.52 26.76
CA LEU A 56 -8.70 6.92 26.29
C LEU A 56 -7.66 5.83 26.55
N LEU A 57 -6.69 5.74 25.64
CA LEU A 57 -5.53 4.90 25.80
C LEU A 57 -4.66 5.46 26.95
N PRO A 58 -4.37 4.68 28.00
CA PRO A 58 -3.58 5.17 29.14
C PRO A 58 -2.11 5.34 28.75
N HIS A 59 -1.42 6.27 29.38
CA HIS A 59 0.01 6.44 29.17
C HIS A 59 0.81 5.23 29.67
N MET A 60 1.83 4.82 28.91
CA MET A 60 2.80 3.80 29.28
C MET A 60 4.21 4.32 29.04
N ASP A 61 5.06 4.31 30.07
CA ASP A 61 6.47 4.71 29.96
C ASP A 61 7.27 3.71 29.09
N GLU A 62 6.96 2.44 29.21
CA GLU A 62 7.59 1.36 28.43
C GLU A 62 6.54 0.35 27.96
N VAL A 63 6.52 0.11 26.64
CA VAL A 63 5.59 -0.85 26.02
C VAL A 63 6.22 -2.23 26.00
N LYS A 64 5.79 -3.09 26.94
CA LYS A 64 6.20 -4.50 27.00
C LYS A 64 5.01 -5.43 26.75
N PRO A 65 5.22 -6.59 26.11
CA PRO A 65 4.17 -7.61 26.00
C PRO A 65 3.55 -7.95 27.35
N GLY A 66 2.26 -8.17 27.36
CA GLY A 66 1.57 -8.69 28.52
C GLY A 66 1.97 -10.13 28.84
N LYS A 67 1.75 -10.54 30.09
CA LYS A 67 2.00 -11.91 30.51
C LYS A 67 1.09 -12.90 29.76
N GLY A 68 1.64 -14.03 29.36
CA GLY A 68 0.87 -15.07 28.68
C GLY A 68 0.51 -14.76 27.21
N GLY A 69 1.15 -13.76 26.59
CA GLY A 69 0.86 -13.36 25.21
C GLY A 69 -0.26 -12.32 25.06
N GLU A 70 -0.74 -11.81 26.19
CA GLU A 70 -1.73 -10.73 26.23
C GLU A 70 -1.14 -9.37 25.78
N GLY A 71 -2.03 -8.42 25.54
CA GLY A 71 -1.65 -7.07 25.14
C GLY A 71 -0.88 -6.30 26.23
N PRO A 72 -0.08 -5.29 25.83
CA PRO A 72 0.69 -4.47 26.77
C PRO A 72 -0.14 -3.80 27.86
N LEU A 73 -1.40 -3.48 27.60
CA LEU A 73 -2.33 -2.85 28.55
C LEU A 73 -2.52 -3.70 29.82
N LEU A 74 -2.37 -5.02 29.74
CA LEU A 74 -2.45 -5.90 30.92
C LEU A 74 -1.45 -5.52 32.02
N ASN A 75 -0.33 -4.92 31.66
CA ASN A 75 0.70 -4.49 32.61
C ASN A 75 0.28 -3.28 33.45
N LEU A 76 -0.77 -2.55 33.06
CA LEU A 76 -1.32 -1.39 33.76
C LEU A 76 -2.43 -1.84 34.73
N THR A 77 -2.06 -2.48 35.82
CA THR A 77 -2.99 -3.10 36.77
C THR A 77 -4.06 -2.16 37.31
N GLU A 78 -3.72 -0.90 37.56
CA GLU A 78 -4.66 0.13 38.06
C GLU A 78 -5.68 0.53 36.97
N TRP A 79 -5.27 0.54 35.70
CA TRP A 79 -6.18 0.82 34.60
C TRP A 79 -7.06 -0.38 34.28
N VAL A 80 -6.51 -1.61 34.34
CA VAL A 80 -7.23 -2.86 34.04
C VAL A 80 -8.29 -3.15 35.08
N ASN A 81 -7.92 -3.09 36.38
CA ASN A 81 -8.81 -3.47 37.45
C ASN A 81 -9.65 -2.26 37.91
N THR A 82 -10.93 -2.35 37.70
CA THR A 82 -11.91 -1.36 38.14
C THR A 82 -12.84 -1.96 39.21
N PRO A 83 -13.51 -1.13 40.02
CA PRO A 83 -14.51 -1.62 40.98
C PRO A 83 -15.63 -2.44 40.35
N GLU A 84 -15.85 -2.26 39.04
CA GLU A 84 -16.93 -2.87 38.27
C GLU A 84 -16.53 -4.14 37.53
N GLY A 85 -15.22 -4.41 37.40
CA GLY A 85 -14.66 -5.56 36.67
C GLY A 85 -13.32 -5.24 36.05
N GLN A 86 -12.85 -6.10 35.14
CA GLN A 86 -11.58 -5.94 34.45
C GLN A 86 -11.81 -5.38 33.05
N ARG A 87 -11.10 -4.31 32.69
CA ARG A 87 -11.12 -3.79 31.32
C ARG A 87 -10.51 -4.77 30.34
N GLU A 88 -11.04 -4.78 29.12
CA GLU A 88 -10.42 -5.46 27.97
C GLU A 88 -9.02 -4.88 27.73
N THR A 89 -8.03 -5.77 27.58
CA THR A 89 -6.61 -5.37 27.45
C THR A 89 -6.09 -5.41 26.01
N SER A 90 -6.88 -5.96 25.10
CA SER A 90 -6.58 -5.86 23.67
C SER A 90 -7.07 -4.53 23.08
N THR A 91 -6.54 -4.16 21.93
CA THR A 91 -6.98 -3.01 21.15
C THR A 91 -7.61 -3.43 19.83
N MET A 92 -8.37 -2.55 19.22
CA MET A 92 -8.93 -2.78 17.89
C MET A 92 -7.82 -2.86 16.85
N PRO A 93 -8.04 -3.50 15.68
CA PRO A 93 -7.09 -3.53 14.58
C PRO A 93 -6.72 -2.12 14.10
N GLY A 94 -5.50 -1.94 13.57
CA GLY A 94 -5.00 -0.64 13.14
C GLY A 94 -5.82 0.09 12.08
N TYR A 95 -6.73 -0.60 11.40
CA TYR A 95 -7.69 0.01 10.45
C TYR A 95 -9.08 0.25 11.03
N ALA A 96 -9.34 -0.05 12.30
CA ALA A 96 -10.67 0.08 12.88
C ALA A 96 -11.18 1.52 12.83
N GLY A 97 -10.42 2.48 13.37
CA GLY A 97 -10.77 3.89 13.34
C GLY A 97 -10.69 4.50 11.95
N SER A 98 -9.60 4.24 11.21
CA SER A 98 -9.38 4.85 9.90
C SER A 98 -10.31 4.34 8.79
N SER A 99 -11.03 3.25 9.01
CA SER A 99 -11.86 2.63 7.96
C SER A 99 -13.17 3.34 7.67
N TRP A 100 -13.60 4.25 8.53
CA TRP A 100 -14.83 5.02 8.38
C TRP A 100 -14.60 6.54 8.23
N TYR A 101 -13.35 6.96 7.98
CA TYR A 101 -12.96 8.36 7.88
C TYR A 101 -13.79 9.15 6.86
N PHE A 102 -14.20 8.53 5.75
CA PHE A 102 -15.00 9.16 4.71
C PHE A 102 -16.39 9.60 5.23
N LEU A 103 -16.98 8.87 6.19
CA LEU A 103 -18.20 9.29 6.86
C LEU A 103 -17.96 10.53 7.73
N ARG A 104 -16.87 10.55 8.49
CA ARG A 104 -16.51 11.70 9.31
C ARG A 104 -16.22 12.94 8.46
N TYR A 105 -15.68 12.79 7.26
CA TYR A 105 -15.43 13.90 6.34
C TYR A 105 -16.70 14.56 5.81
N MET A 106 -17.85 13.86 5.83
CA MET A 106 -19.15 14.45 5.45
C MET A 106 -19.63 15.48 6.46
N ASP A 107 -19.23 15.37 7.73
CA ASP A 107 -19.66 16.24 8.81
C ASP A 107 -18.53 16.44 9.85
N PRO A 108 -17.39 17.06 9.46
CA PRO A 108 -16.15 17.02 10.25
C PRO A 108 -16.19 17.88 11.52
N LYS A 109 -17.16 18.80 11.64
CA LYS A 109 -17.30 19.69 12.79
C LYS A 109 -18.41 19.27 13.77
N ASN A 110 -19.06 18.14 13.51
CA ASN A 110 -20.10 17.63 14.39
C ASN A 110 -19.46 17.08 15.69
N GLU A 111 -19.82 17.65 16.81
CA GLU A 111 -19.31 17.24 18.12
C GLU A 111 -20.22 16.22 18.84
N ASN A 112 -21.43 16.00 18.32
CA ASN A 112 -22.43 15.12 18.95
C ASN A 112 -22.49 13.74 18.35
N GLU A 113 -22.22 13.63 17.03
CA GLU A 113 -22.33 12.40 16.25
C GLU A 113 -21.13 12.21 15.36
N PHE A 114 -20.84 10.97 14.93
CA PHE A 114 -19.76 10.70 13.97
C PHE A 114 -20.00 11.37 12.61
N CYS A 115 -21.30 11.49 12.23
CA CYS A 115 -21.82 12.16 11.06
C CYS A 115 -23.35 12.26 11.21
N SER A 116 -23.93 13.43 10.95
CA SER A 116 -25.38 13.56 10.97
C SER A 116 -26.03 12.75 9.84
N ARG A 117 -27.21 12.21 10.10
CA ARG A 117 -27.96 11.45 9.09
C ARG A 117 -28.23 12.29 7.83
N SER A 118 -28.52 13.58 8.00
CA SER A 118 -28.77 14.49 6.88
C SER A 118 -27.53 14.70 6.01
N ALA A 119 -26.33 14.84 6.60
CA ALA A 119 -25.08 14.93 5.85
C ALA A 119 -24.77 13.61 5.13
N SER A 120 -24.93 12.48 5.80
CA SER A 120 -24.75 11.15 5.21
C SER A 120 -25.71 10.90 4.04
N ASP A 121 -26.98 11.26 4.16
CA ASP A 121 -27.95 11.10 3.07
C ASP A 121 -27.72 12.05 1.92
N TYR A 122 -27.22 13.27 2.18
CA TYR A 122 -26.86 14.24 1.13
C TYR A 122 -25.68 13.79 0.28
N TRP A 123 -24.57 13.38 0.91
CA TRP A 123 -23.37 12.92 0.19
C TRP A 123 -23.49 11.49 -0.34
N GLY A 124 -24.19 10.62 0.40
CA GLY A 124 -24.39 9.22 0.03
C GLY A 124 -23.10 8.41 -0.05
N GLN A 125 -23.15 7.33 -0.82
CA GLN A 125 -21.99 6.51 -1.12
C GLN A 125 -20.91 7.31 -1.86
N VAL A 126 -19.64 7.03 -1.57
CA VAL A 126 -18.51 7.59 -2.33
C VAL A 126 -18.59 7.15 -3.79
N ASP A 127 -18.59 8.09 -4.73
CA ASP A 127 -18.77 7.79 -6.16
C ASP A 127 -17.59 7.04 -6.75
N LEU A 128 -16.36 7.46 -6.41
CA LEU A 128 -15.12 6.84 -6.86
C LEU A 128 -14.12 6.77 -5.71
N TYR A 129 -13.70 5.56 -5.39
CA TYR A 129 -12.69 5.29 -4.36
C TYR A 129 -11.42 4.72 -5.01
N ILE A 130 -10.29 5.39 -4.80
CA ILE A 130 -9.02 5.02 -5.44
C ILE A 130 -8.03 4.63 -4.36
N GLY A 131 -7.42 3.45 -4.49
CA GLY A 131 -6.42 2.97 -3.55
C GLY A 131 -5.76 1.68 -4.00
N GLY A 132 -4.57 1.40 -3.46
CA GLY A 132 -3.80 0.21 -3.81
C GLY A 132 -4.47 -1.11 -3.38
N THR A 133 -4.17 -2.17 -4.09
CA THR A 133 -4.70 -3.53 -3.82
C THR A 133 -4.27 -4.08 -2.45
N GLU A 134 -3.20 -3.56 -1.85
CA GLU A 134 -2.73 -3.92 -0.51
C GLU A 134 -3.75 -3.60 0.59
N HIS A 135 -4.68 -2.69 0.33
CA HIS A 135 -5.75 -2.32 1.26
C HIS A 135 -7.00 -3.21 1.18
N ALA A 136 -7.04 -4.17 0.25
CA ALA A 136 -8.22 -4.99 -0.01
C ALA A 136 -8.68 -5.79 1.22
N VAL A 137 -7.73 -6.37 1.98
CA VAL A 137 -8.03 -7.19 3.18
C VAL A 137 -8.11 -6.34 4.45
N GLY A 138 -7.31 -5.28 4.54
CA GLY A 138 -7.30 -4.40 5.70
C GLY A 138 -8.43 -3.36 5.63
N HIS A 139 -8.13 -2.17 5.14
CA HIS A 139 -9.01 -1.02 5.13
C HIS A 139 -10.38 -1.27 4.47
N LEU A 140 -10.43 -1.91 3.29
CA LEU A 140 -11.69 -2.06 2.54
C LEU A 140 -12.70 -2.99 3.22
N LEU A 141 -12.25 -4.10 3.83
CA LEU A 141 -13.14 -4.98 4.58
C LEU A 141 -13.72 -4.28 5.82
N TYR A 142 -12.90 -3.53 6.56
CA TYR A 142 -13.38 -2.78 7.71
C TYR A 142 -14.32 -1.63 7.30
N SER A 143 -14.05 -0.95 6.18
CA SER A 143 -14.96 0.08 5.64
C SER A 143 -16.34 -0.50 5.35
N ARG A 144 -16.40 -1.67 4.72
CA ARG A 144 -17.67 -2.38 4.48
C ARG A 144 -18.34 -2.85 5.77
N MET A 145 -17.56 -3.40 6.72
CA MET A 145 -18.09 -3.83 8.01
C MET A 145 -18.76 -2.67 8.75
N TRP A 146 -18.07 -1.54 8.90
CA TRP A 146 -18.63 -0.38 9.57
C TRP A 146 -19.85 0.16 8.84
N THR A 147 -19.81 0.27 7.51
CA THR A 147 -20.97 0.73 6.73
C THR A 147 -22.18 -0.14 6.96
N LYS A 148 -22.03 -1.48 6.93
CA LYS A 148 -23.14 -2.41 7.18
C LYS A 148 -23.67 -2.33 8.60
N VAL A 149 -22.80 -2.26 9.60
CA VAL A 149 -23.19 -2.08 11.01
C VAL A 149 -23.97 -0.77 11.22
N LEU A 150 -23.46 0.34 10.68
CA LEU A 150 -24.13 1.63 10.81
C LEU A 150 -25.47 1.69 10.05
N TYR A 151 -25.55 1.01 8.91
CA TYR A 151 -26.81 0.84 8.18
C TYR A 151 -27.83 0.00 8.97
N ASP A 152 -27.41 -1.14 9.54
CA ASP A 152 -28.28 -2.00 10.35
C ASP A 152 -28.80 -1.27 11.61
N LEU A 153 -27.99 -0.36 12.16
CA LEU A 153 -28.38 0.52 13.26
C LEU A 153 -29.24 1.72 12.83
N GLY A 154 -29.51 1.90 11.52
CA GLY A 154 -30.29 3.00 10.99
C GLY A 154 -29.58 4.36 10.99
N LEU A 155 -28.28 4.39 11.24
CA LEU A 155 -27.49 5.63 11.35
C LEU A 155 -27.10 6.23 10.00
N ILE A 156 -27.02 5.42 8.94
CA ILE A 156 -26.79 5.83 7.55
C ILE A 156 -27.82 5.19 6.61
N GLY A 157 -27.96 5.71 5.39
CA GLY A 157 -29.01 5.30 4.44
C GLY A 157 -28.60 4.27 3.41
N TYR A 158 -27.37 3.76 3.47
CA TYR A 158 -26.83 2.81 2.48
C TYR A 158 -25.96 1.75 3.16
N ASP A 159 -25.90 0.56 2.55
CA ASP A 159 -25.22 -0.63 3.09
C ASP A 159 -23.87 -0.96 2.44
N GLU A 160 -23.45 -0.20 1.43
CA GLU A 160 -22.13 -0.31 0.80
C GLU A 160 -21.44 1.07 0.74
N PRO A 161 -20.13 1.16 1.06
CA PRO A 161 -19.47 2.45 1.20
C PRO A 161 -19.16 3.15 -0.14
N PHE A 162 -18.84 2.37 -1.18
CA PHE A 162 -18.29 2.87 -2.44
C PHE A 162 -19.10 2.38 -3.64
N LYS A 163 -19.46 3.29 -4.58
CA LYS A 163 -20.12 2.93 -5.84
C LYS A 163 -19.15 2.28 -6.83
N ARG A 164 -17.92 2.81 -6.86
CA ARG A 164 -16.85 2.31 -7.73
C ARG A 164 -15.52 2.32 -6.99
N LEU A 165 -14.83 1.18 -7.01
CA LEU A 165 -13.46 1.02 -6.55
C LEU A 165 -12.52 0.94 -7.75
N LEU A 166 -11.44 1.69 -7.72
CA LEU A 166 -10.36 1.63 -8.68
C LEU A 166 -9.04 1.35 -7.95
N ASN A 167 -8.46 0.19 -8.18
CA ASN A 167 -7.15 -0.16 -7.65
C ASN A 167 -6.09 0.14 -8.70
N GLN A 168 -5.11 0.99 -8.34
CA GLN A 168 -3.97 1.24 -9.20
C GLN A 168 -3.07 0.00 -9.27
N GLY A 169 -2.50 -0.22 -10.45
CA GLY A 169 -1.38 -1.13 -10.60
C GLY A 169 -0.12 -0.59 -9.91
N MET A 170 0.77 -1.49 -9.53
CA MET A 170 2.02 -1.12 -8.89
C MET A 170 3.06 -0.66 -9.92
N ILE A 171 3.84 0.36 -9.58
CA ILE A 171 5.10 0.66 -10.28
C ILE A 171 6.14 -0.32 -9.77
N GLN A 172 6.72 -1.08 -10.70
CA GLN A 172 7.64 -2.16 -10.43
C GLN A 172 9.08 -1.73 -10.67
N GLY A 173 10.01 -2.25 -9.87
CA GLY A 173 11.44 -2.06 -10.07
C GLY A 173 12.02 -3.04 -11.07
N SER A 174 13.16 -2.67 -11.61
CA SER A 174 13.95 -3.52 -12.48
C SER A 174 15.12 -4.08 -11.68
N SER A 175 14.93 -5.26 -11.06
CA SER A 175 15.99 -5.94 -10.32
C SER A 175 17.14 -6.35 -11.22
N ARG A 176 18.33 -6.33 -10.68
CA ARG A 176 19.57 -6.77 -11.33
C ARG A 176 20.12 -7.94 -10.56
N PHE A 177 20.51 -8.99 -11.27
CA PHE A 177 21.05 -10.20 -10.67
C PHE A 177 22.47 -10.44 -11.14
N VAL A 178 23.32 -10.76 -10.18
CA VAL A 178 24.65 -11.32 -10.37
C VAL A 178 24.68 -12.74 -9.85
N TYR A 179 25.53 -13.58 -10.40
CA TYR A 179 25.60 -15.00 -10.11
C TYR A 179 26.94 -15.35 -9.48
N ARG A 180 26.91 -15.71 -8.19
CA ARG A 180 28.09 -16.17 -7.45
C ARG A 180 28.23 -17.68 -7.62
N VAL A 181 29.41 -18.16 -7.99
CA VAL A 181 29.71 -19.60 -7.98
C VAL A 181 29.63 -20.11 -6.56
N HIS A 182 28.81 -21.13 -6.35
CA HIS A 182 28.46 -21.64 -5.03
C HIS A 182 29.70 -21.94 -4.17
N GLY A 183 29.70 -21.41 -2.95
CA GLY A 183 30.80 -21.62 -1.99
C GLY A 183 32.09 -20.86 -2.29
N THR A 184 32.13 -19.95 -3.26
CA THR A 184 33.31 -19.18 -3.64
C THR A 184 33.10 -17.65 -3.61
N SER A 185 34.14 -16.89 -3.88
CA SER A 185 34.08 -15.44 -4.13
C SER A 185 34.08 -15.09 -5.63
N GLN A 186 33.81 -16.07 -6.49
CA GLN A 186 33.77 -15.87 -7.94
C GLN A 186 32.38 -15.54 -8.40
N PHE A 187 32.23 -14.56 -9.28
CA PHE A 187 30.99 -14.18 -9.93
C PHE A 187 31.09 -14.43 -11.43
N VAL A 188 30.03 -14.95 -12.03
CA VAL A 188 29.98 -15.23 -13.46
C VAL A 188 28.96 -14.32 -14.15
N SER A 189 29.32 -13.80 -15.33
CA SER A 189 28.41 -13.05 -16.19
C SER A 189 27.19 -13.88 -16.56
N ALA A 190 26.01 -13.25 -16.67
CA ALA A 190 24.71 -13.92 -16.88
C ALA A 190 24.74 -14.97 -18.02
N GLY A 191 25.44 -14.69 -19.12
CA GLY A 191 25.57 -15.62 -20.25
C GLY A 191 26.42 -16.87 -19.99
N LEU A 192 27.06 -16.99 -18.82
CA LEU A 192 27.89 -18.13 -18.43
C LEU A 192 27.31 -18.91 -17.24
N LYS A 193 26.21 -18.46 -16.65
CA LYS A 193 25.64 -18.99 -15.40
C LYS A 193 25.36 -20.50 -15.47
N ASP A 194 24.90 -20.99 -16.62
CA ASP A 194 24.52 -22.39 -16.80
C ASP A 194 25.72 -23.37 -16.83
N GLN A 195 26.94 -22.83 -16.87
CA GLN A 195 28.17 -23.63 -16.82
C GLN A 195 28.66 -23.91 -15.38
N TYR A 196 27.98 -23.31 -14.37
CA TYR A 196 28.38 -23.35 -12.98
C TYR A 196 27.18 -23.64 -12.08
N THR A 197 27.41 -24.16 -10.90
CA THR A 197 26.41 -24.12 -9.83
C THR A 197 26.50 -22.73 -9.17
N VAL A 198 25.44 -21.95 -9.24
CA VAL A 198 25.46 -20.54 -8.85
C VAL A 198 24.40 -20.18 -7.83
N ASP A 199 24.74 -19.21 -6.98
CA ASP A 199 23.80 -18.49 -6.11
C ASP A 199 23.42 -17.16 -6.78
N GLN A 200 22.13 -16.92 -6.94
CA GLN A 200 21.61 -15.66 -7.49
C GLN A 200 21.56 -14.59 -6.40
N ILE A 201 22.12 -13.43 -6.65
CA ILE A 201 22.21 -12.31 -5.71
C ILE A 201 21.69 -11.04 -6.38
N HIS A 202 20.86 -10.28 -5.69
CA HIS A 202 20.46 -8.95 -6.13
C HIS A 202 21.65 -7.99 -6.07
N ALA A 203 21.87 -7.24 -7.14
CA ALA A 203 22.79 -6.10 -7.17
C ALA A 203 22.00 -4.79 -7.13
N GLU A 204 22.58 -3.76 -6.52
CA GLU A 204 21.97 -2.44 -6.49
C GLU A 204 21.90 -1.83 -7.89
N VAL A 205 20.73 -1.31 -8.26
CA VAL A 205 20.45 -0.84 -9.62
C VAL A 205 21.36 0.31 -10.06
N ASN A 206 21.82 1.14 -9.12
CA ASN A 206 22.73 2.26 -9.40
C ASN A 206 24.15 1.84 -9.81
N MET A 207 24.51 0.57 -9.60
CA MET A 207 25.80 0.00 -10.05
C MET A 207 25.72 -0.68 -11.41
N VAL A 208 24.57 -0.59 -12.09
CA VAL A 208 24.34 -1.30 -13.36
C VAL A 208 23.84 -0.35 -14.43
N ASP A 209 24.67 -0.09 -15.44
CA ASP A 209 24.29 0.66 -16.62
C ASP A 209 23.71 -0.30 -17.69
N GLY A 210 22.43 -0.17 -17.96
CA GLY A 210 21.71 -1.13 -18.80
C GLY A 210 21.75 -2.56 -18.23
N TYR A 211 22.67 -3.37 -18.70
CA TYR A 211 22.94 -4.73 -18.20
C TYR A 211 24.38 -4.88 -17.65
N GLU A 212 25.21 -3.88 -17.80
CA GLU A 212 26.62 -3.91 -17.42
C GLU A 212 26.80 -3.55 -15.96
N LEU A 213 27.48 -4.41 -15.18
CA LEU A 213 27.84 -4.17 -13.80
C LEU A 213 29.13 -3.35 -13.70
N ASP A 214 29.09 -2.28 -12.90
CA ASP A 214 30.31 -1.68 -12.36
C ASP A 214 30.93 -2.60 -11.29
N THR A 215 31.87 -3.43 -11.68
CA THR A 215 32.51 -4.43 -10.81
C THR A 215 33.32 -3.80 -9.68
N GLU A 216 33.85 -2.60 -9.86
CA GLU A 216 34.60 -1.89 -8.82
C GLU A 216 33.64 -1.26 -7.78
N ALA A 217 32.54 -0.69 -8.20
CA ALA A 217 31.47 -0.24 -7.30
C ALA A 217 30.90 -1.43 -6.50
N PHE A 218 30.68 -2.57 -7.14
CA PHE A 218 30.17 -3.78 -6.51
C PHE A 218 31.12 -4.32 -5.42
N LYS A 219 32.43 -4.36 -5.66
CA LYS A 219 33.44 -4.74 -4.65
C LYS A 219 33.43 -3.84 -3.42
N LYS A 220 33.13 -2.55 -3.62
CA LYS A 220 33.07 -1.56 -2.53
C LYS A 220 31.75 -1.54 -1.79
N TRP A 221 30.69 -2.08 -2.38
CA TRP A 221 29.34 -2.03 -1.82
C TRP A 221 29.18 -2.79 -0.50
N ARG A 222 29.82 -3.99 -0.42
CA ARG A 222 29.83 -4.79 0.81
C ARG A 222 31.21 -5.40 1.06
N ASN A 223 31.61 -5.44 2.32
CA ASN A 223 32.91 -6.02 2.72
C ASN A 223 33.07 -7.47 2.23
N GLU A 224 32.01 -8.26 2.19
CA GLU A 224 32.02 -9.65 1.70
C GLU A 224 32.37 -9.77 0.20
N PHE A 225 32.21 -8.68 -0.56
CA PHE A 225 32.50 -8.66 -2.00
C PHE A 225 33.86 -8.02 -2.34
N ALA A 226 34.58 -7.52 -1.34
CA ALA A 226 35.86 -6.81 -1.58
C ALA A 226 36.90 -7.65 -2.33
N SER A 227 36.90 -8.97 -2.15
CA SER A 227 37.80 -9.92 -2.82
C SER A 227 37.15 -10.65 -3.99
N SER A 228 36.05 -10.15 -4.53
CA SER A 228 35.31 -10.80 -5.62
C SER A 228 36.13 -10.82 -6.92
N TYR A 229 36.07 -11.95 -7.60
CA TYR A 229 36.63 -12.16 -8.93
C TYR A 229 35.53 -12.37 -9.96
N PHE A 230 35.59 -11.68 -11.12
CA PHE A 230 34.54 -11.66 -12.12
C PHE A 230 34.93 -12.43 -13.36
N ILE A 231 34.15 -13.45 -13.72
CA ILE A 231 34.34 -14.32 -14.88
C ILE A 231 33.40 -13.85 -15.99
N HIS A 232 33.94 -13.42 -17.10
CA HIS A 232 33.22 -13.04 -18.32
C HIS A 232 34.06 -13.49 -19.54
N LYS A 233 33.48 -13.44 -20.73
CA LYS A 233 34.24 -13.76 -21.95
C LYS A 233 35.28 -12.66 -22.22
N ASP A 234 36.38 -13.06 -22.86
CA ASP A 234 37.46 -12.14 -23.25
C ASP A 234 36.89 -10.91 -24.01
N LYS A 235 37.31 -9.71 -23.58
CA LYS A 235 36.89 -8.40 -24.12
C LYS A 235 35.39 -8.07 -23.97
N GLU A 236 34.62 -8.88 -23.30
CA GLU A 236 33.23 -8.57 -22.97
C GLU A 236 33.12 -7.91 -21.59
N LYS A 237 32.06 -7.14 -21.40
CA LYS A 237 31.69 -6.53 -20.11
C LYS A 237 31.01 -7.57 -19.21
N PHE A 238 31.02 -7.35 -17.89
CA PHE A 238 30.30 -8.23 -16.97
C PHE A 238 28.80 -7.89 -17.03
N ILE A 239 27.99 -8.84 -17.45
CA ILE A 239 26.56 -8.65 -17.72
C ILE A 239 25.71 -9.26 -16.60
N CYS A 240 24.78 -8.45 -16.07
CA CYS A 240 23.74 -8.85 -15.13
C CYS A 240 22.51 -9.40 -15.87
N GLU A 241 21.72 -10.18 -15.18
CA GLU A 241 20.34 -10.47 -15.59
C GLU A 241 19.37 -9.42 -15.06
N ARG A 242 18.27 -9.24 -15.74
CA ARG A 242 17.23 -8.27 -15.39
C ARG A 242 15.89 -8.97 -15.22
N GLU A 243 15.20 -8.64 -14.12
CA GLU A 243 13.82 -9.08 -13.89
C GLU A 243 12.98 -7.93 -13.36
N VAL A 244 11.71 -7.89 -13.76
CA VAL A 244 10.75 -6.89 -13.27
C VAL A 244 10.08 -7.45 -12.02
N GLU A 245 10.25 -6.77 -10.90
CA GLU A 245 9.74 -7.18 -9.61
C GLU A 245 9.13 -6.00 -8.84
N LYS A 246 8.38 -6.31 -7.78
CA LYS A 246 7.96 -5.29 -6.80
C LYS A 246 9.18 -4.56 -6.24
N MET A 247 9.14 -3.22 -6.20
CA MET A 247 10.17 -2.42 -5.56
C MET A 247 10.29 -2.75 -4.07
N SER A 248 11.51 -3.00 -3.62
CA SER A 248 11.80 -3.29 -2.21
C SER A 248 13.25 -2.94 -1.89
N LYS A 249 13.49 -2.38 -0.70
CA LYS A 249 14.86 -2.11 -0.22
C LYS A 249 15.72 -3.37 -0.19
N SER A 250 15.14 -4.53 0.15
CA SER A 250 15.84 -5.83 0.19
C SER A 250 16.23 -6.36 -1.20
N LYS A 251 15.62 -5.83 -2.27
CA LYS A 251 15.91 -6.18 -3.66
C LYS A 251 16.80 -5.17 -4.36
N TYR A 252 17.14 -4.06 -3.70
CA TYR A 252 18.01 -3.00 -4.23
C TYR A 252 17.55 -2.45 -5.59
N ASN A 253 16.24 -2.44 -5.82
CA ASN A 253 15.60 -2.01 -7.07
C ASN A 253 14.67 -0.81 -6.90
N VAL A 254 14.85 -0.08 -5.80
CA VAL A 254 14.02 1.10 -5.48
C VAL A 254 14.54 2.32 -6.23
N VAL A 255 13.63 3.10 -6.80
CA VAL A 255 13.90 4.45 -7.30
C VAL A 255 13.32 5.42 -6.29
N ASN A 256 14.15 6.35 -5.81
CA ASN A 256 13.73 7.36 -4.86
C ASN A 256 13.01 8.52 -5.59
N PRO A 257 11.76 8.83 -5.26
CA PRO A 257 11.04 9.95 -5.86
C PRO A 257 11.70 11.31 -5.64
N ASP A 258 12.39 11.49 -4.50
CA ASP A 258 13.06 12.76 -4.18
C ASP A 258 14.19 13.05 -5.17
N ASP A 259 15.02 12.05 -5.49
CA ASP A 259 16.12 12.17 -6.46
C ASP A 259 15.59 12.55 -7.84
N ILE A 260 14.47 11.94 -8.26
CA ILE A 260 13.80 12.27 -9.54
C ILE A 260 13.22 13.68 -9.50
N ALA A 261 12.62 14.09 -8.39
CA ALA A 261 12.07 15.43 -8.24
C ALA A 261 13.16 16.51 -8.22
N GLU A 262 14.33 16.24 -7.65
CA GLU A 262 15.49 17.13 -7.69
C GLU A 262 16.06 17.28 -9.11
N GLU A 263 16.15 16.18 -9.87
CA GLU A 263 16.76 16.18 -11.21
C GLU A 263 15.81 16.74 -12.30
N TYR A 264 14.53 16.32 -12.26
CA TYR A 264 13.58 16.61 -13.35
C TYR A 264 12.42 17.54 -12.93
N GLY A 265 12.23 17.76 -11.65
CA GLY A 265 11.10 18.48 -11.08
C GLY A 265 9.91 17.56 -10.75
N ALA A 266 9.14 17.93 -9.71
CA ALA A 266 7.99 17.18 -9.24
C ALA A 266 6.87 17.05 -10.30
N ASP A 267 6.67 18.09 -11.12
CA ASP A 267 5.66 18.07 -12.18
C ASP A 267 6.02 17.03 -13.27
N CYS A 268 7.32 16.89 -13.58
CA CYS A 268 7.79 15.89 -14.53
C CYS A 268 7.54 14.47 -13.99
N LEU A 269 7.85 14.20 -12.72
CA LEU A 269 7.57 12.93 -12.07
C LEU A 269 6.09 12.59 -12.13
N ARG A 270 5.23 13.50 -11.68
CA ARG A 270 3.76 13.31 -11.65
C ARG A 270 3.17 13.06 -13.04
N LEU A 271 3.60 13.85 -14.02
CA LEU A 271 3.14 13.70 -15.41
C LEU A 271 3.61 12.37 -16.00
N TYR A 272 4.84 11.94 -15.68
CA TYR A 272 5.38 10.67 -16.13
C TYR A 272 4.65 9.47 -15.53
N GLU A 273 4.29 9.50 -14.25
CA GLU A 273 3.50 8.44 -13.61
C GLU A 273 2.15 8.25 -14.32
N MET A 274 1.49 9.34 -14.69
CA MET A 274 0.23 9.29 -15.45
C MET A 274 0.43 8.80 -16.90
N PHE A 275 1.59 9.09 -17.48
CA PHE A 275 1.92 8.69 -18.85
C PHE A 275 2.30 7.20 -18.98
N LEU A 276 2.78 6.55 -17.91
CA LEU A 276 3.27 5.16 -17.95
C LEU A 276 2.28 4.14 -18.51
N GLY A 277 0.99 4.45 -18.57
CA GLY A 277 -0.05 3.61 -19.17
C GLY A 277 -1.32 3.51 -18.33
N PRO A 278 -2.22 2.56 -18.62
CA PRO A 278 -3.49 2.41 -17.90
C PRO A 278 -3.30 2.28 -16.40
N LEU A 279 -4.09 3.03 -15.61
CA LEU A 279 -3.91 3.16 -14.18
C LEU A 279 -4.01 1.83 -13.41
N GLU A 280 -4.86 0.91 -13.86
CA GLU A 280 -5.09 -0.38 -13.20
C GLU A 280 -4.00 -1.43 -13.45
N GLN A 281 -3.06 -1.17 -14.38
CA GLN A 281 -2.02 -2.11 -14.74
C GLN A 281 -0.71 -1.82 -13.99
N SER A 282 -0.05 -2.88 -13.52
CA SER A 282 1.33 -2.77 -13.02
C SER A 282 2.30 -2.49 -14.16
N LYS A 283 3.30 -1.64 -13.91
CA LYS A 283 4.21 -1.12 -14.95
C LYS A 283 5.64 -1.10 -14.43
N PRO A 284 6.63 -1.51 -15.24
CA PRO A 284 8.02 -1.33 -14.89
C PRO A 284 8.41 0.15 -14.96
N TRP A 285 9.12 0.62 -13.95
CA TRP A 285 9.74 1.94 -13.98
C TRP A 285 10.86 1.99 -15.04
N ASN A 286 10.89 3.09 -15.81
CA ASN A 286 11.94 3.36 -16.78
C ASN A 286 12.35 4.84 -16.71
N THR A 287 13.46 5.15 -16.04
CA THR A 287 13.96 6.52 -15.89
C THR A 287 14.21 7.23 -17.23
N GLN A 288 14.58 6.50 -18.27
CA GLN A 288 14.80 7.09 -19.60
C GLN A 288 13.55 7.75 -20.19
N GLY A 289 12.35 7.28 -19.81
CA GLY A 289 11.09 7.86 -20.26
C GLY A 289 10.82 9.27 -19.73
N LEU A 290 11.45 9.66 -18.61
CA LEU A 290 11.33 11.00 -18.03
C LEU A 290 11.81 12.10 -18.98
N SER A 291 12.85 11.85 -19.78
CA SER A 291 13.43 12.84 -20.70
C SER A 291 12.41 13.36 -21.72
N GLY A 292 11.51 12.49 -22.19
CA GLY A 292 10.43 12.87 -23.11
C GLY A 292 9.41 13.82 -22.46
N VAL A 293 8.99 13.48 -21.23
CA VAL A 293 8.06 14.30 -20.44
C VAL A 293 8.69 15.64 -20.06
N TYR A 294 9.94 15.63 -19.65
CA TYR A 294 10.69 16.84 -19.32
C TYR A 294 10.84 17.77 -20.53
N GLY A 295 11.15 17.19 -21.70
CA GLY A 295 11.18 17.92 -22.95
C GLY A 295 9.81 18.55 -23.34
N PHE A 296 8.73 17.83 -23.09
CA PHE A 296 7.38 18.37 -23.26
C PHE A 296 7.12 19.55 -22.32
N LEU A 297 7.40 19.43 -21.04
CA LEU A 297 7.20 20.50 -20.05
C LEU A 297 7.99 21.76 -20.41
N LYS A 298 9.26 21.60 -20.85
CA LYS A 298 10.08 22.74 -21.33
C LYS A 298 9.43 23.44 -22.51
N LYS A 299 8.97 22.68 -23.52
CA LYS A 299 8.29 23.25 -24.69
C LYS A 299 7.00 23.96 -24.28
N PHE A 300 6.20 23.34 -23.40
CA PHE A 300 4.97 23.91 -22.90
C PHE A 300 5.21 25.21 -22.14
N TYR A 301 6.22 25.24 -21.25
CA TYR A 301 6.62 26.44 -20.53
C TYR A 301 6.99 27.59 -21.50
N ASN A 302 7.82 27.29 -22.50
CA ASN A 302 8.29 28.28 -23.47
C ASN A 302 7.18 28.82 -24.42
N LEU A 303 5.99 28.23 -24.44
CA LEU A 303 4.83 28.83 -25.15
C LEU A 303 4.30 30.04 -24.43
N TYR A 304 4.48 30.15 -23.13
CA TYR A 304 3.91 31.20 -22.29
C TYR A 304 4.97 32.09 -21.67
N PHE A 305 6.22 31.69 -21.65
CA PHE A 305 7.30 32.42 -21.03
C PHE A 305 8.45 32.67 -22.02
N ASP A 306 8.89 33.95 -22.09
CA ASP A 306 10.18 34.34 -22.67
C ASP A 306 11.06 34.84 -21.53
N GLY A 307 11.99 33.98 -21.09
CA GLY A 307 12.67 34.13 -19.80
C GLY A 307 11.66 34.11 -18.64
N ASP A 308 11.62 35.18 -17.87
CA ASP A 308 10.69 35.34 -16.74
C ASP A 308 9.41 36.09 -17.13
N ASN A 309 9.25 36.50 -18.39
CA ASN A 309 8.10 37.24 -18.84
C ASN A 309 6.98 36.32 -19.33
N PHE A 310 5.88 36.31 -18.60
CA PHE A 310 4.66 35.61 -19.02
C PHE A 310 3.90 36.45 -20.06
N SER A 311 3.51 35.81 -21.17
CA SER A 311 2.67 36.44 -22.18
C SER A 311 1.70 35.45 -22.82
N VAL A 312 0.50 35.92 -23.09
CA VAL A 312 -0.52 35.24 -23.90
C VAL A 312 -0.99 36.18 -24.96
N SER A 313 -1.00 35.77 -26.22
CA SER A 313 -1.54 36.59 -27.31
C SER A 313 -3.05 36.74 -27.17
N GLU A 314 -3.56 37.98 -27.31
CA GLU A 314 -4.99 38.28 -27.40
C GLU A 314 -5.47 38.28 -28.87
N GLU A 315 -4.58 37.99 -29.83
CA GLU A 315 -4.92 37.96 -31.24
C GLU A 315 -5.75 36.71 -31.57
N GLU A 316 -6.70 36.84 -32.49
CA GLU A 316 -7.49 35.73 -33.01
C GLU A 316 -6.58 34.73 -33.72
N PRO A 317 -6.67 33.42 -33.34
CA PRO A 317 -5.79 32.40 -33.91
C PRO A 317 -6.05 32.20 -35.41
N THR A 318 -5.00 31.99 -36.15
CA THR A 318 -5.09 31.68 -37.58
C THR A 318 -5.71 30.27 -37.79
N LYS A 319 -6.22 30.01 -39.02
CA LYS A 319 -6.74 28.67 -39.37
C LYS A 319 -5.70 27.56 -39.25
N ALA A 320 -4.41 27.87 -39.27
CA ALA A 320 -3.34 26.92 -39.11
C ALA A 320 -3.13 26.60 -37.60
N GLU A 321 -3.18 27.60 -36.75
CA GLU A 321 -3.06 27.46 -35.28
C GLU A 321 -4.25 26.75 -34.64
N LEU A 322 -5.45 26.88 -35.22
CA LEU A 322 -6.63 26.10 -34.79
C LEU A 322 -6.58 24.59 -35.14
N LYS A 323 -5.57 24.11 -35.85
CA LYS A 323 -5.41 22.70 -36.23
C LYS A 323 -4.41 21.97 -35.38
N VAL A 324 -3.75 22.61 -34.45
CA VAL A 324 -2.86 22.02 -33.45
C VAL A 324 -3.67 21.63 -32.22
#